data_418a30edb57bce5b7a1636946d07097b
#
_entry.id   418a30edb57bce5b7a1636946d07097b
#
_cell.length_a   1.000
_cell.length_b   1.000
_cell.length_c   1.000
_cell.angle_alpha   90.00
_cell.angle_beta   90.00
_cell.angle_gamma   90.00
#
_symmetry.space_group_name_H-M   'P 1'
#
loop_
_entity.id
_entity.type
_entity.pdbx_description
1 polymer ?
#
loop_
_entity_poly.entity_id
_entity_poly.type
_entity_poly.pdbx_seq_one_letter_code
_entity_poly.pdbx_strand_id
1 'polypeptide(L)'
;MALNNEFEPIDATQHDIKKFRCGKPTMDEFLHRYAAKNAKLGLSKTWVLADRQPETDKAAIAAYYTLSLLSIAPEQLNNGNGLPRYPAPTTLLAQLAVASSYQGKGLGTASLLAALMQAVKTSDNGLPTYAVVLDVLDESAMAFYQQFAFFKPLDASGKRLFVPMSVLKKQFDVA
;
A
#
# COMPACT_ATOMS: atom_id res chain seq x y z
N MET A 1 -5.89 5.81 -23.87
CA MET A 1 -5.71 5.35 -22.49
C MET A 1 -6.54 6.22 -21.57
N ALA A 2 -7.58 5.68 -21.04
CA ALA A 2 -8.39 6.37 -20.03
C ALA A 2 -8.00 5.88 -18.65
N LEU A 3 -6.72 6.10 -18.27
CA LEU A 3 -6.30 5.92 -16.90
C LEU A 3 -7.01 6.97 -16.04
N ASN A 4 -7.89 6.51 -15.21
CA ASN A 4 -8.42 7.33 -14.14
C ASN A 4 -7.23 7.64 -13.20
N ASN A 5 -6.98 8.90 -12.91
CA ASN A 5 -5.87 9.27 -12.02
C ASN A 5 -6.14 8.96 -10.55
N GLU A 6 -7.28 8.37 -10.23
CA GLU A 6 -7.66 8.06 -8.86
C GLU A 6 -7.77 6.54 -8.66
N PHE A 7 -7.24 6.08 -7.54
CA PHE A 7 -7.43 4.72 -7.08
C PHE A 7 -8.83 4.56 -6.51
N GLU A 8 -9.45 3.42 -6.79
CA GLU A 8 -10.80 3.10 -6.33
C GLU A 8 -10.84 1.73 -5.66
N PRO A 9 -11.77 1.48 -4.74
CA PRO A 9 -11.88 0.16 -4.10
C PRO A 9 -12.08 -0.95 -5.13
N ILE A 10 -11.41 -2.09 -4.92
CA ILE A 10 -11.53 -3.24 -5.81
C ILE A 10 -12.98 -3.74 -5.84
N ASP A 11 -13.46 -4.03 -7.06
CA ASP A 11 -14.80 -4.56 -7.30
C ASP A 11 -14.73 -5.56 -8.44
N ALA A 12 -15.00 -6.83 -8.13
CA ALA A 12 -14.91 -7.92 -9.09
C ALA A 12 -15.91 -7.79 -10.26
N THR A 13 -16.97 -6.98 -10.09
CA THR A 13 -17.95 -6.72 -11.17
C THR A 13 -17.45 -5.68 -12.17
N GLN A 14 -16.55 -4.80 -11.74
CA GLN A 14 -16.05 -3.67 -12.55
C GLN A 14 -14.62 -3.85 -13.04
N HIS A 15 -13.81 -4.65 -12.34
CA HIS A 15 -12.38 -4.79 -12.61
C HIS A 15 -12.03 -6.19 -13.09
N ASP A 16 -11.16 -6.28 -14.09
CA ASP A 16 -10.67 -7.56 -14.62
C ASP A 16 -9.49 -8.05 -13.76
N ILE A 17 -9.85 -8.64 -12.63
CA ILE A 17 -8.89 -9.06 -11.60
C ILE A 17 -7.98 -10.18 -12.10
N LYS A 18 -8.54 -11.16 -12.82
CA LYS A 18 -7.83 -12.37 -13.21
C LYS A 18 -6.75 -12.16 -14.26
N LYS A 19 -6.84 -11.09 -15.03
CA LYS A 19 -5.85 -10.77 -16.06
C LYS A 19 -4.64 -10.00 -15.54
N PHE A 20 -4.68 -9.55 -14.30
CA PHE A 20 -3.55 -8.79 -13.73
C PHE A 20 -2.29 -9.65 -13.66
N ARG A 21 -1.18 -9.09 -14.16
CA ARG A 21 0.17 -9.69 -14.09
C ARG A 21 1.18 -8.58 -13.87
N CYS A 22 2.02 -8.74 -12.84
CA CYS A 22 3.05 -7.74 -12.52
C CYS A 22 4.48 -8.29 -12.58
N GLY A 23 4.64 -9.58 -12.87
CA GLY A 23 5.95 -10.24 -12.88
C GLY A 23 6.32 -10.86 -11.53
N LYS A 24 5.52 -10.68 -10.49
CA LYS A 24 5.71 -11.30 -9.17
C LYS A 24 4.50 -12.18 -8.85
N PRO A 25 4.65 -13.53 -8.93
CA PRO A 25 3.51 -14.44 -8.77
C PRO A 25 2.75 -14.29 -7.45
N THR A 26 3.44 -13.98 -6.35
CA THR A 26 2.78 -13.79 -5.05
C THR A 26 1.84 -12.58 -5.04
N MET A 27 2.23 -11.50 -5.71
CA MET A 27 1.40 -10.30 -5.86
C MET A 27 0.20 -10.56 -6.77
N ASP A 28 0.40 -11.28 -7.87
CA ASP A 28 -0.67 -11.66 -8.78
C ASP A 28 -1.68 -12.56 -8.08
N GLU A 29 -1.21 -13.57 -7.37
CA GLU A 29 -2.07 -14.51 -6.63
C GLU A 29 -2.89 -13.79 -5.57
N PHE A 30 -2.28 -12.87 -4.83
CA PHE A 30 -3.00 -12.10 -3.82
C PHE A 30 -4.19 -11.36 -4.46
N LEU A 31 -3.95 -10.65 -5.55
CA LEU A 31 -5.02 -9.91 -6.23
C LEU A 31 -6.10 -10.84 -6.77
N HIS A 32 -5.69 -11.95 -7.41
CA HIS A 32 -6.63 -12.89 -8.03
C HIS A 32 -7.54 -13.59 -7.03
N ARG A 33 -7.00 -13.97 -5.86
CA ARG A 33 -7.67 -14.91 -4.94
C ARG A 33 -8.12 -14.27 -3.64
N TYR A 34 -7.38 -13.30 -3.13
CA TYR A 34 -7.55 -12.86 -1.75
C TYR A 34 -8.06 -11.43 -1.59
N ALA A 35 -7.71 -10.52 -2.49
CA ALA A 35 -7.99 -9.10 -2.29
C ALA A 35 -9.47 -8.80 -2.04
N ALA A 36 -10.36 -9.23 -2.93
CA ALA A 36 -11.80 -8.99 -2.79
C ALA A 36 -12.39 -9.75 -1.61
N LYS A 37 -11.94 -10.99 -1.41
CA LYS A 37 -12.40 -11.82 -0.28
C LYS A 37 -12.00 -11.22 1.07
N ASN A 38 -10.74 -10.80 1.20
CA ASN A 38 -10.25 -10.18 2.44
C ASN A 38 -10.94 -8.86 2.73
N ALA A 39 -11.30 -8.10 1.70
CA ALA A 39 -12.09 -6.88 1.88
C ALA A 39 -13.46 -7.17 2.49
N LYS A 40 -14.14 -8.21 2.01
CA LYS A 40 -15.44 -8.64 2.55
C LYS A 40 -15.33 -9.14 3.99
N LEU A 41 -14.22 -9.79 4.33
CA LEU A 41 -13.98 -10.30 5.68
C LEU A 41 -13.47 -9.23 6.65
N GLY A 42 -13.15 -8.02 6.17
CA GLY A 42 -12.60 -6.96 7.01
C GLY A 42 -11.14 -7.16 7.39
N LEU A 43 -10.40 -8.00 6.65
CA LEU A 43 -8.98 -8.29 6.94
C LEU A 43 -8.04 -7.29 6.30
N SER A 44 -8.40 -6.77 5.13
CA SER A 44 -7.63 -5.78 4.41
C SER A 44 -8.52 -5.07 3.41
N LYS A 45 -8.05 -3.95 2.87
CA LYS A 45 -8.74 -3.23 1.81
C LYS A 45 -7.78 -2.96 0.66
N THR A 46 -8.24 -3.16 -0.56
CA THR A 46 -7.44 -3.00 -1.78
C THR A 46 -8.05 -1.93 -2.67
N TRP A 47 -7.18 -1.06 -3.16
CA TRP A 47 -7.53 -0.02 -4.14
C TRP A 47 -6.79 -0.31 -5.43
N VAL A 48 -7.47 -0.10 -6.54
CA VAL A 48 -6.94 -0.35 -7.89
C VAL A 48 -6.95 0.91 -8.73
N LEU A 49 -5.97 1.03 -9.60
CA LEU A 49 -5.97 2.04 -10.65
C LEU A 49 -6.56 1.40 -11.91
N ALA A 50 -7.76 1.81 -12.27
CA ALA A 50 -8.50 1.22 -13.38
C ALA A 50 -8.16 1.89 -14.69
N ASP A 51 -7.96 1.07 -15.73
CA ASP A 51 -7.85 1.51 -17.12
C ASP A 51 -9.11 1.07 -17.85
N ARG A 52 -10.03 2.01 -18.04
CA ARG A 52 -11.32 1.76 -18.68
C ARG A 52 -11.22 1.96 -20.17
N GLN A 53 -11.61 0.93 -20.91
CA GLN A 53 -11.69 0.98 -22.37
C GLN A 53 -13.15 0.83 -22.80
N PRO A 54 -13.59 1.57 -23.85
CA PRO A 54 -15.01 1.53 -24.29
C PRO A 54 -15.48 0.14 -24.74
N GLU A 55 -14.53 -0.70 -25.19
CA GLU A 55 -14.85 -1.99 -25.80
C GLU A 55 -14.89 -3.14 -24.79
N THR A 56 -14.58 -2.90 -23.52
CA THR A 56 -14.52 -3.96 -22.52
C THR A 56 -15.55 -3.72 -21.42
N ASP A 57 -16.17 -4.82 -20.97
CA ASP A 57 -17.13 -4.77 -19.86
C ASP A 57 -16.48 -4.46 -18.52
N LYS A 58 -15.21 -4.89 -18.36
CA LYS A 58 -14.44 -4.69 -17.13
C LYS A 58 -13.17 -3.92 -17.40
N ALA A 59 -12.83 -3.02 -16.49
CA ALA A 59 -11.61 -2.25 -16.58
C ALA A 59 -10.38 -3.11 -16.28
N ALA A 60 -9.32 -2.93 -17.05
CA ALA A 60 -8.02 -3.49 -16.70
C ALA A 60 -7.47 -2.81 -15.43
N ILE A 61 -6.68 -3.53 -14.67
CA ILE A 61 -6.02 -3.00 -13.47
C ILE A 61 -4.57 -2.66 -13.82
N ALA A 62 -4.24 -1.37 -13.79
CA ALA A 62 -2.88 -0.90 -14.08
C ALA A 62 -1.96 -1.04 -12.87
N ALA A 63 -2.50 -0.84 -11.67
CA ALA A 63 -1.75 -0.94 -10.42
C ALA A 63 -2.72 -1.18 -9.26
N TYR A 64 -2.20 -1.66 -8.15
CA TYR A 64 -3.00 -1.77 -6.93
C TYR A 64 -2.14 -1.62 -5.68
N TYR A 65 -2.77 -1.25 -4.57
CA TYR A 65 -2.18 -1.33 -3.25
C TYR A 65 -3.21 -1.87 -2.26
N THR A 66 -2.71 -2.49 -1.19
CA THR A 66 -3.54 -3.06 -0.13
C THR A 66 -3.07 -2.54 1.22
N LEU A 67 -4.02 -2.06 2.01
CA LEU A 67 -3.78 -1.61 3.38
C LEU A 67 -4.47 -2.55 4.36
N SER A 68 -3.81 -2.78 5.49
CA SER A 68 -4.31 -3.56 6.60
C SER A 68 -3.85 -2.92 7.90
N LEU A 69 -4.25 -3.49 9.02
CA LEU A 69 -3.78 -3.04 10.33
C LEU A 69 -2.75 -4.01 10.90
N LEU A 70 -1.77 -3.47 11.59
CA LEU A 70 -0.72 -4.24 12.24
C LEU A 70 -0.41 -3.61 13.59
N SER A 71 -0.34 -4.44 14.62
CA SER A 71 0.06 -4.01 15.95
C SER A 71 1.56 -4.26 16.12
N ILE A 72 2.31 -3.23 16.47
CA ILE A 72 3.76 -3.32 16.69
C ILE A 72 4.05 -3.28 18.18
N ALA A 73 4.85 -4.24 18.65
CA ALA A 73 5.26 -4.27 20.04
C ALA A 73 6.09 -3.03 20.41
N PRO A 74 5.93 -2.49 21.63
CA PRO A 74 6.64 -1.27 22.05
C PRO A 74 8.15 -1.38 21.91
N GLU A 75 8.71 -2.58 22.17
CA GLU A 75 10.15 -2.83 22.10
C GLU A 75 10.71 -2.63 20.68
N GLN A 76 9.90 -2.89 19.66
CA GLN A 76 10.30 -2.72 18.26
C GLN A 76 10.31 -1.25 17.83
N LEU A 77 9.50 -0.42 18.46
CA LEU A 77 9.42 1.02 18.22
C LEU A 77 10.29 1.82 19.16
N ASN A 78 10.93 1.17 20.12
CA ASN A 78 11.62 1.81 21.23
C ASN A 78 13.01 2.31 20.81
N ASN A 79 13.04 3.49 20.27
CA ASN A 79 14.28 4.20 20.01
C ASN A 79 14.29 5.54 20.77
N GLY A 80 13.84 5.54 22.04
CA GLY A 80 13.77 6.75 22.84
C GLY A 80 12.66 7.72 22.44
N ASN A 81 11.65 7.24 21.73
CA ASN A 81 10.57 8.07 21.19
C ASN A 81 9.49 8.46 22.21
N GLY A 82 9.66 8.07 23.47
CA GLY A 82 8.70 8.41 24.54
C GLY A 82 7.33 7.75 24.38
N LEU A 83 7.23 6.68 23.61
CA LEU A 83 5.97 5.98 23.40
C LEU A 83 5.56 5.19 24.64
N PRO A 84 4.25 5.09 24.92
CA PRO A 84 3.75 4.25 26.00
C PRO A 84 4.14 2.78 25.79
N ARG A 85 4.16 2.02 26.88
CA ARG A 85 4.55 0.60 26.87
C ARG A 85 3.38 -0.33 26.53
N TYR A 86 2.66 -0.06 25.44
CA TYR A 86 1.66 -0.97 24.91
C TYR A 86 1.77 -1.01 23.40
N PRO A 87 1.20 -2.05 22.73
CA PRO A 87 1.32 -2.18 21.29
C PRO A 87 0.79 -0.95 20.55
N ALA A 88 1.55 -0.47 19.57
CA ALA A 88 1.16 0.67 18.74
C ALA A 88 0.37 0.19 17.52
N PRO A 89 -0.80 0.78 17.24
CA PRO A 89 -1.53 0.50 16.02
C PRO A 89 -0.81 1.13 14.84
N THR A 90 -0.61 0.35 13.78
CA THR A 90 0.01 0.84 12.55
C THR A 90 -0.82 0.44 11.34
N THR A 91 -0.64 1.16 10.24
CA THR A 91 -1.17 0.78 8.94
C THR A 91 -0.11 -0.01 8.21
N LEU A 92 -0.43 -1.25 7.81
CA LEU A 92 0.45 -2.08 7.01
C LEU A 92 0.15 -1.84 5.53
N LEU A 93 1.15 -1.39 4.77
CA LEU A 93 1.12 -1.46 3.31
C LEU A 93 1.47 -2.90 2.92
N ALA A 94 0.43 -3.73 2.80
CA ALA A 94 0.59 -5.17 2.66
C ALA A 94 1.00 -5.59 1.25
N GLN A 95 0.50 -4.88 0.23
CA GLN A 95 0.78 -5.16 -1.17
C GLN A 95 0.89 -3.86 -1.95
N LEU A 96 1.79 -3.82 -2.93
CA LEU A 96 1.93 -2.72 -3.88
C LEU A 96 2.49 -3.29 -5.18
N ALA A 97 1.77 -3.16 -6.28
CA ALA A 97 2.20 -3.71 -7.55
C ALA A 97 1.69 -2.90 -8.74
N VAL A 98 2.49 -2.86 -9.80
CA VAL A 98 2.16 -2.27 -11.10
C VAL A 98 2.14 -3.36 -12.14
N ALA A 99 1.08 -3.45 -12.95
CA ALA A 99 0.98 -4.42 -14.01
C ALA A 99 2.15 -4.27 -15.02
N SER A 100 2.64 -5.39 -15.53
CA SER A 100 3.83 -5.42 -16.39
C SER A 100 3.74 -4.47 -17.57
N SER A 101 2.57 -4.40 -18.23
CA SER A 101 2.33 -3.51 -19.37
C SER A 101 2.31 -2.02 -19.02
N TYR A 102 2.25 -1.68 -17.73
CA TYR A 102 2.21 -0.29 -17.26
C TYR A 102 3.48 0.11 -16.50
N GLN A 103 4.46 -0.78 -16.39
CA GLN A 103 5.73 -0.48 -15.72
C GLN A 103 6.59 0.49 -16.54
N GLY A 104 7.53 1.17 -15.87
CA GLY A 104 8.40 2.14 -16.52
C GLY A 104 7.79 3.51 -16.80
N LYS A 105 6.61 3.79 -16.24
CA LYS A 105 5.87 5.05 -16.45
C LYS A 105 5.65 5.86 -15.17
N GLY A 106 6.36 5.50 -14.09
CA GLY A 106 6.25 6.19 -12.81
C GLY A 106 5.04 5.78 -11.96
N LEU A 107 4.30 4.75 -12.34
CA LEU A 107 3.11 4.33 -11.61
C LEU A 107 3.42 3.69 -10.25
N GLY A 108 4.63 3.12 -10.08
CA GLY A 108 5.05 2.62 -8.78
C GLY A 108 5.09 3.72 -7.72
N THR A 109 5.73 4.83 -8.05
CA THR A 109 5.79 5.99 -7.17
C THR A 109 4.40 6.59 -6.94
N ALA A 110 3.61 6.76 -8.00
CA ALA A 110 2.24 7.28 -7.88
C ALA A 110 1.37 6.38 -6.99
N SER A 111 1.51 5.06 -7.12
CA SER A 111 0.78 4.09 -6.30
C SER A 111 1.18 4.15 -4.84
N LEU A 112 2.49 4.26 -4.57
CA LEU A 112 2.98 4.42 -3.19
C LEU A 112 2.44 5.69 -2.56
N LEU A 113 2.55 6.82 -3.25
CA LEU A 113 2.04 8.10 -2.73
C LEU A 113 0.53 8.05 -2.49
N ALA A 114 -0.22 7.43 -3.39
CA ALA A 114 -1.67 7.23 -3.20
C ALA A 114 -1.97 6.40 -1.95
N ALA A 115 -1.21 5.31 -1.73
CA ALA A 115 -1.37 4.47 -0.55
C ALA A 115 -1.06 5.23 0.74
N LEU A 116 0.03 6.00 0.75
CA LEU A 116 0.42 6.80 1.92
C LEU A 116 -0.61 7.90 2.21
N MET A 117 -1.11 8.58 1.19
CA MET A 117 -2.16 9.59 1.35
C MET A 117 -3.46 8.95 1.87
N GLN A 118 -3.82 7.76 1.40
CA GLN A 118 -4.98 7.03 1.90
C GLN A 118 -4.80 6.66 3.37
N ALA A 119 -3.61 6.24 3.77
CA ALA A 119 -3.31 5.94 5.16
C ALA A 119 -3.45 7.18 6.06
N VAL A 120 -2.93 8.32 5.63
CA VAL A 120 -3.08 9.60 6.35
C VAL A 120 -4.56 9.98 6.48
N LYS A 121 -5.30 9.91 5.40
CA LYS A 121 -6.73 10.24 5.36
C LYS A 121 -7.54 9.35 6.31
N THR A 122 -7.28 8.05 6.30
CA THR A 122 -7.96 7.11 7.18
C THR A 122 -7.62 7.38 8.65
N SER A 123 -6.36 7.68 8.94
CA SER A 123 -5.91 8.00 10.29
C SER A 123 -6.52 9.30 10.81
N ASP A 124 -6.70 10.30 9.96
CA ASP A 124 -7.31 11.58 10.35
C ASP A 124 -8.82 11.52 10.51
N ASN A 125 -9.49 10.77 9.63
CA ASN A 125 -10.95 10.76 9.56
C ASN A 125 -11.59 9.52 10.23
N GLY A 126 -10.78 8.57 10.66
CA GLY A 126 -11.25 7.33 11.29
C GLY A 126 -10.43 7.02 12.53
N LEU A 127 -9.89 5.82 12.57
CA LEU A 127 -9.07 5.38 13.69
C LEU A 127 -7.60 5.75 13.47
N PRO A 128 -6.95 6.39 14.46
CA PRO A 128 -5.57 6.81 14.31
C PRO A 128 -4.62 5.62 14.27
N THR A 129 -3.57 5.73 13.46
CA THR A 129 -2.43 4.81 13.48
C THR A 129 -1.15 5.62 13.65
N TYR A 130 -0.18 5.03 14.33
CA TYR A 130 1.09 5.69 14.65
C TYR A 130 1.97 5.88 13.42
N ALA A 131 1.99 4.88 12.54
CA ALA A 131 2.92 4.82 11.42
C ALA A 131 2.36 3.98 10.28
N VAL A 132 2.94 4.13 9.09
CA VAL A 132 2.82 3.15 8.01
C VAL A 132 4.03 2.23 8.06
N VAL A 133 3.78 0.92 7.98
CA VAL A 133 4.79 -0.13 8.00
C VAL A 133 4.69 -0.93 6.71
N LEU A 134 5.81 -1.38 6.19
CA LEU A 134 5.84 -2.28 5.04
C LEU A 134 6.98 -3.29 5.16
N ASP A 135 6.79 -4.44 4.57
CA ASP A 135 7.81 -5.47 4.44
C ASP A 135 8.38 -5.48 3.02
N VAL A 136 9.70 -5.50 2.92
CA VAL A 136 10.40 -5.50 1.64
C VAL A 136 10.47 -6.94 1.12
N LEU A 137 9.86 -7.19 -0.03
CA LEU A 137 9.74 -8.52 -0.60
C LEU A 137 11.07 -9.07 -1.16
N ASP A 138 11.82 -8.21 -1.85
CA ASP A 138 13.05 -8.60 -2.55
C ASP A 138 13.96 -7.38 -2.77
N GLU A 139 15.11 -7.60 -3.42
CA GLU A 139 16.09 -6.55 -3.68
C GLU A 139 15.55 -5.43 -4.57
N SER A 140 14.73 -5.75 -5.56
CA SER A 140 14.13 -4.73 -6.42
C SER A 140 13.15 -3.84 -5.66
N ALA A 141 12.39 -4.41 -4.74
CA ALA A 141 11.52 -3.65 -3.85
C ALA A 141 12.34 -2.77 -2.89
N MET A 142 13.43 -3.30 -2.34
CA MET A 142 14.32 -2.51 -1.48
C MET A 142 14.87 -1.30 -2.24
N ALA A 143 15.38 -1.49 -3.45
CA ALA A 143 15.89 -0.40 -4.27
C ALA A 143 14.81 0.67 -4.54
N PHE A 144 13.57 0.23 -4.76
CA PHE A 144 12.44 1.14 -4.94
C PHE A 144 12.18 1.97 -3.68
N TYR A 145 12.05 1.33 -2.52
CA TYR A 145 11.73 2.03 -1.27
C TYR A 145 12.87 2.91 -0.77
N GLN A 146 14.13 2.56 -1.04
CA GLN A 146 15.28 3.37 -0.67
C GLN A 146 15.34 4.73 -1.36
N GLN A 147 14.59 4.94 -2.44
CA GLN A 147 14.47 6.25 -3.07
C GLN A 147 13.73 7.27 -2.17
N PHE A 148 13.02 6.81 -1.16
CA PHE A 148 12.22 7.65 -0.28
C PHE A 148 12.89 7.77 1.07
N ALA A 149 13.49 8.94 1.35
CA ALA A 149 14.30 9.17 2.54
C ALA A 149 13.52 9.07 3.86
N PHE A 150 12.18 9.21 3.81
CA PHE A 150 11.37 9.18 5.02
C PHE A 150 11.14 7.77 5.59
N PHE A 151 11.39 6.71 4.82
CA PHE A 151 11.32 5.34 5.35
C PHE A 151 12.57 5.01 6.16
N LYS A 152 12.37 4.40 7.32
CA LYS A 152 13.44 3.95 8.21
C LYS A 152 13.26 2.46 8.51
N PRO A 153 14.38 1.73 8.73
CA PRO A 153 14.27 0.35 9.19
C PRO A 153 13.59 0.27 10.55
N LEU A 154 12.66 -0.67 10.70
CA LEU A 154 12.00 -0.90 11.98
C LEU A 154 12.79 -1.87 12.86
N ASP A 155 13.51 -2.80 12.26
CA ASP A 155 14.27 -3.83 12.95
C ASP A 155 15.68 -3.98 12.36
N ALA A 156 16.50 -4.82 13.02
CA ALA A 156 17.88 -5.05 12.63
C ALA A 156 18.03 -5.73 11.26
N SER A 157 16.98 -6.43 10.77
CA SER A 157 17.02 -7.08 9.45
C SER A 157 17.02 -6.07 8.30
N GLY A 158 16.49 -4.86 8.54
CA GLY A 158 16.31 -3.85 7.53
C GLY A 158 15.21 -4.17 6.50
N LYS A 159 14.53 -5.31 6.65
CA LYS A 159 13.48 -5.75 5.72
C LYS A 159 12.10 -5.19 6.03
N ARG A 160 11.90 -4.71 7.24
CA ARG A 160 10.68 -4.00 7.61
C ARG A 160 10.98 -2.53 7.76
N LEU A 161 10.27 -1.72 6.99
CA LEU A 161 10.43 -0.26 6.99
C LEU A 161 9.19 0.38 7.60
N PHE A 162 9.38 1.57 8.17
CA PHE A 162 8.25 2.35 8.68
C PHE A 162 8.46 3.84 8.44
N VAL A 163 7.37 4.57 8.46
CA VAL A 163 7.35 6.04 8.49
C VAL A 163 6.26 6.47 9.47
N PRO A 164 6.61 7.27 10.50
CA PRO A 164 5.61 7.81 11.42
C PRO A 164 4.56 8.64 10.70
N MET A 165 3.32 8.56 11.15
CA MET A 165 2.23 9.33 10.56
C MET A 165 2.49 10.83 10.62
N SER A 166 3.13 11.30 11.71
CA SER A 166 3.52 12.71 11.83
C SER A 166 4.46 13.19 10.73
N VAL A 167 5.36 12.32 10.28
CA VAL A 167 6.27 12.62 9.14
C VAL A 167 5.49 12.70 7.85
N LEU A 168 4.57 11.76 7.61
CA LEU A 168 3.73 11.75 6.40
C LEU A 168 2.83 12.98 6.33
N LYS A 169 2.24 13.38 7.44
CA LYS A 169 1.40 14.58 7.48
C LYS A 169 2.15 15.84 7.08
N LYS A 170 3.41 15.96 7.53
CA LYS A 170 4.28 17.06 7.11
C LYS A 170 4.62 16.96 5.62
N GLN A 171 4.93 15.76 5.15
CA GLN A 171 5.31 15.53 3.75
C GLN A 171 4.16 15.90 2.79
N PHE A 172 2.92 15.62 3.19
CA PHE A 172 1.73 15.95 2.39
C PHE A 172 1.07 17.28 2.76
N ASP A 173 1.71 18.06 3.64
CA ASP A 173 1.22 19.36 4.12
C ASP A 173 -0.22 19.28 4.68
N VAL A 174 -0.47 18.24 5.47
CA VAL A 174 -1.74 18.03 6.15
C VAL A 174 -1.62 18.55 7.59
N ALA A 175 -2.55 19.38 7.96
CA ALA A 175 -2.60 19.99 9.30
C ALA A 175 -2.90 18.97 10.42
#